data_7d12dfaecc329784a5549e47876f4b71
#
_entry.id   7d12dfaecc329784a5549e47876f4b71
#
_cell.length_a   1.000
_cell.length_b   1.000
_cell.length_c   1.000
_cell.angle_alpha   90.00
_cell.angle_beta   90.00
_cell.angle_gamma   90.00
#
_symmetry.space_group_name_H-M   'P 1'
#
loop_
_entity.id
_entity.type
_entity.pdbx_description
1 polymer ?
#
loop_
_entity_poly.entity_id
_entity_poly.type
_entity_poly.pdbx_seq_one_letter_code
_entity_poly.pdbx_strand_id
1 'polypeptide(L)'
;MKTYNIIKGIFAATVLSVVFSGCSEDAMDRINKDHGHTQSVAARFILTDVITSTAFSNAGGDFNTYLSAYIEYEVGVDNQLYYAETRESEPTSSSTFNNTWNGLYSTLKSARIIINQCSEGGIDHGNYVTKGMAEVLAAYNCALIADMFGDAPCSQAALIDENGSPVYLTPKMDKQEEIYTQAMQYLDDAIADLQKEDLIDPEAQDLLYQGDAEKWLKLAYGLKARYTMHLLKRSANKDADMEKVLEYVNNSFESAEEQAAFDVYDANNINPLYGFFVARAGLGASENMRSKLAEYND
;
A
#
# COMPACT_ATOMS: atom_id res chain seq x y z
N MET A 1 42.99 55.72 -34.68
CA MET A 1 42.83 55.22 -33.32
C MET A 1 41.38 55.20 -32.81
N LYS A 2 40.54 56.21 -33.07
CA LYS A 2 39.15 56.23 -32.58
C LYS A 2 38.23 55.15 -33.19
N THR A 3 38.34 54.89 -34.44
CA THR A 3 37.54 53.90 -35.17
C THR A 3 37.82 52.44 -34.74
N TYR A 4 39.08 52.11 -34.40
CA TYR A 4 39.50 50.82 -33.93
C TYR A 4 38.96 50.47 -32.52
N ASN A 5 38.82 51.46 -31.68
CA ASN A 5 38.25 51.31 -30.34
C ASN A 5 36.73 51.14 -30.37
N ILE A 6 36.04 51.77 -31.38
CA ILE A 6 34.61 51.62 -31.61
C ILE A 6 34.29 50.19 -32.09
N ILE A 7 35.07 49.64 -33.03
CA ILE A 7 34.94 48.29 -33.53
C ILE A 7 35.14 47.24 -32.42
N LYS A 8 36.14 47.44 -31.55
CA LYS A 8 36.34 46.55 -30.37
C LYS A 8 35.22 46.66 -29.36
N GLY A 9 34.63 47.83 -29.17
CA GLY A 9 33.46 48.01 -28.29
C GLY A 9 32.22 47.33 -28.82
N ILE A 10 31.94 47.41 -30.13
CA ILE A 10 30.81 46.73 -30.77
C ILE A 10 31.01 45.19 -30.74
N PHE A 11 32.20 44.71 -31.02
CA PHE A 11 32.50 43.27 -30.96
C PHE A 11 32.35 42.71 -29.54
N ALA A 12 32.86 43.43 -28.54
CA ALA A 12 32.70 43.02 -27.12
C ALA A 12 31.21 43.05 -26.67
N ALA A 13 30.42 44.02 -27.11
CA ALA A 13 29.01 44.08 -26.80
C ALA A 13 28.21 42.97 -27.50
N THR A 14 28.56 42.58 -28.73
CA THR A 14 27.93 41.48 -29.46
C THR A 14 28.25 40.12 -28.84
N VAL A 15 29.49 39.93 -28.37
CA VAL A 15 29.90 38.70 -27.67
C VAL A 15 29.21 38.59 -26.32
N LEU A 16 29.04 39.71 -25.59
CA LEU A 16 28.36 39.72 -24.31
C LEU A 16 26.84 39.39 -24.45
N SER A 17 26.17 39.86 -25.52
CA SER A 17 24.76 39.59 -25.78
C SER A 17 24.47 38.14 -26.15
N VAL A 18 25.43 37.42 -26.75
CA VAL A 18 25.29 35.99 -27.08
C VAL A 18 25.47 35.08 -25.84
N VAL A 19 26.19 35.52 -24.84
CA VAL A 19 26.42 34.73 -23.62
C VAL A 19 25.18 34.78 -22.69
N PHE A 20 24.30 35.75 -22.82
CA PHE A 20 23.05 35.85 -22.05
C PHE A 20 21.83 35.17 -22.70
N SER A 21 21.97 34.60 -23.90
CA SER A 21 20.94 33.73 -24.48
C SER A 21 21.12 32.28 -24.02
N GLY A 22 21.38 32.08 -22.73
CA GLY A 22 21.25 30.77 -22.07
C GLY A 22 19.79 30.33 -22.20
N CYS A 23 19.57 29.05 -22.41
CA CYS A 23 18.21 28.46 -22.47
C CYS A 23 17.36 29.03 -21.33
N SER A 24 16.24 29.65 -21.67
CA SER A 24 15.29 30.10 -20.63
C SER A 24 14.81 28.89 -19.84
N GLU A 25 14.53 29.08 -18.54
CA GLU A 25 13.92 28.02 -17.70
C GLU A 25 12.70 27.39 -18.42
N ASP A 26 11.89 28.20 -19.11
CA ASP A 26 10.77 27.73 -19.93
C ASP A 26 11.16 26.78 -21.08
N ALA A 27 12.38 26.90 -21.62
CA ALA A 27 12.86 25.98 -22.66
C ALA A 27 13.35 24.68 -22.03
N MET A 28 14.03 24.75 -20.88
CA MET A 28 14.43 23.58 -20.12
C MET A 28 13.23 22.82 -19.56
N ASP A 29 12.24 23.52 -19.03
CA ASP A 29 11.00 22.93 -18.56
C ASP A 29 10.21 22.24 -19.67
N ARG A 30 10.20 22.79 -20.90
CA ARG A 30 9.61 22.13 -22.05
C ARG A 30 10.36 20.88 -22.50
N ILE A 31 11.68 20.88 -22.40
CA ILE A 31 12.52 19.70 -22.76
C ILE A 31 12.38 18.64 -21.68
N ASN A 32 12.27 19.03 -20.42
CA ASN A 32 12.09 18.11 -19.29
C ASN A 32 10.66 17.57 -19.14
N LYS A 33 9.66 18.19 -19.81
CA LYS A 33 8.33 17.59 -19.89
C LYS A 33 8.41 16.33 -20.77
N ASP A 34 8.28 15.20 -20.13
CA ASP A 34 8.15 13.93 -20.83
C ASP A 34 6.79 13.86 -21.53
N HIS A 35 6.80 14.17 -22.83
CA HIS A 35 5.60 14.15 -23.67
C HIS A 35 5.16 12.72 -24.05
N GLY A 36 5.97 11.73 -23.73
CA GLY A 36 5.71 10.31 -24.02
C GLY A 36 5.02 9.58 -22.89
N HIS A 37 4.98 10.14 -21.66
CA HIS A 37 4.32 9.54 -20.52
C HIS A 37 3.06 10.30 -20.13
N THR A 38 2.03 9.56 -19.79
CA THR A 38 0.77 10.12 -19.26
C THR A 38 1.07 10.85 -17.96
N GLN A 39 0.78 12.14 -17.88
CA GLN A 39 1.01 12.95 -16.66
C GLN A 39 0.06 12.58 -15.53
N SER A 40 -1.00 11.84 -15.84
CA SER A 40 -1.98 11.37 -14.86
C SER A 40 -2.61 10.08 -15.36
N VAL A 41 -2.67 9.08 -14.50
CA VAL A 41 -3.38 7.81 -14.71
C VAL A 41 -4.68 7.90 -13.91
N ALA A 42 -5.82 7.57 -14.52
CA ALA A 42 -7.10 7.58 -13.83
C ALA A 42 -7.08 6.63 -12.62
N ALA A 43 -7.68 7.05 -11.52
CA ALA A 43 -7.68 6.39 -10.22
C ALA A 43 -8.01 4.90 -10.28
N ARG A 44 -9.00 4.52 -11.10
CA ARG A 44 -9.39 3.10 -11.27
C ARG A 44 -8.26 2.19 -11.78
N PHE A 45 -7.35 2.68 -12.63
CA PHE A 45 -6.22 1.87 -13.12
C PHE A 45 -5.12 1.73 -12.05
N ILE A 46 -4.93 2.75 -11.20
CA ILE A 46 -4.05 2.66 -10.05
C ILE A 46 -4.61 1.67 -9.02
N LEU A 47 -5.94 1.56 -8.91
CA LEU A 47 -6.61 0.62 -8.00
C LEU A 47 -6.19 -0.83 -8.26
N THR A 48 -6.10 -1.25 -9.53
CA THR A 48 -5.62 -2.59 -9.89
C THR A 48 -4.20 -2.86 -9.35
N ASP A 49 -3.30 -1.87 -9.46
CA ASP A 49 -1.95 -1.98 -8.90
C ASP A 49 -1.97 -2.09 -7.37
N VAL A 50 -2.79 -1.29 -6.69
CA VAL A 50 -2.91 -1.32 -5.23
C VAL A 50 -3.45 -2.67 -4.73
N ILE A 51 -4.48 -3.23 -5.39
CA ILE A 51 -5.03 -4.56 -5.07
C ILE A 51 -3.95 -5.62 -5.28
N THR A 52 -3.33 -5.64 -6.46
CA THR A 52 -2.32 -6.63 -6.83
C THR A 52 -1.11 -6.56 -5.90
N SER A 53 -0.57 -5.37 -5.67
CA SER A 53 0.58 -5.17 -4.77
C SER A 53 0.26 -5.57 -3.33
N THR A 54 -0.95 -5.29 -2.84
CA THR A 54 -1.40 -5.73 -1.52
C THR A 54 -1.41 -7.26 -1.44
N ALA A 55 -1.97 -7.95 -2.45
CA ALA A 55 -2.07 -9.40 -2.45
C ALA A 55 -0.71 -10.09 -2.65
N PHE A 56 0.05 -9.71 -3.68
CA PHE A 56 1.31 -10.39 -4.02
C PHE A 56 2.49 -10.00 -3.13
N SER A 57 2.67 -8.71 -2.85
CA SER A 57 3.89 -8.24 -2.19
C SER A 57 3.71 -8.07 -0.69
N ASN A 58 2.59 -7.51 -0.24
CA ASN A 58 2.43 -7.11 1.14
C ASN A 58 1.85 -8.24 2.00
N ALA A 59 0.75 -8.86 1.59
CA ALA A 59 0.16 -9.98 2.32
C ALA A 59 0.76 -11.32 1.91
N GLY A 60 0.97 -11.55 0.62
CA GLY A 60 1.40 -12.83 0.05
C GLY A 60 2.90 -13.01 -0.11
N GLY A 61 3.71 -11.97 0.07
CA GLY A 61 5.17 -12.00 -0.14
C GLY A 61 5.97 -12.53 1.06
N ASP A 62 7.05 -11.80 1.38
CA ASP A 62 7.99 -12.22 2.43
C ASP A 62 7.33 -12.41 3.81
N PHE A 63 6.31 -11.61 4.15
CA PHE A 63 5.58 -11.82 5.39
C PHE A 63 4.97 -13.21 5.46
N ASN A 64 4.22 -13.62 4.44
CA ASN A 64 3.59 -14.94 4.43
C ASN A 64 4.65 -16.06 4.53
N THR A 65 5.74 -15.93 3.78
CA THR A 65 6.81 -16.93 3.74
C THR A 65 7.56 -17.08 5.07
N TYR A 66 7.97 -15.97 5.69
CA TYR A 66 8.75 -16.04 6.92
C TYR A 66 7.89 -16.19 8.17
N LEU A 67 6.72 -15.53 8.21
CA LEU A 67 5.88 -15.58 9.40
C LEU A 67 5.29 -16.96 9.61
N SER A 68 5.00 -17.71 8.56
CA SER A 68 4.53 -19.11 8.70
C SER A 68 5.50 -19.99 9.48
N ALA A 69 6.82 -19.78 9.28
CA ALA A 69 7.86 -20.45 10.06
C ALA A 69 8.00 -19.85 11.47
N TYR A 70 7.94 -18.53 11.63
CA TYR A 70 8.07 -17.89 12.95
C TYR A 70 6.95 -18.24 13.92
N ILE A 71 5.72 -18.42 13.43
CA ILE A 71 4.55 -18.80 14.24
C ILE A 71 4.30 -20.32 14.28
N GLU A 72 5.21 -21.12 13.71
CA GLU A 72 5.18 -22.57 13.73
C GLU A 72 3.96 -23.19 13.04
N TYR A 73 3.36 -22.51 12.04
CA TYR A 73 2.37 -23.14 11.15
C TYR A 73 3.04 -24.04 10.13
N GLU A 74 4.21 -23.62 9.66
CA GLU A 74 5.09 -24.39 8.79
C GLU A 74 6.47 -24.46 9.42
N VAL A 75 7.30 -25.42 8.98
CA VAL A 75 8.71 -25.51 9.38
C VAL A 75 9.60 -25.09 8.23
N GLY A 76 10.63 -24.31 8.53
CA GLY A 76 11.72 -24.03 7.63
C GLY A 76 12.67 -25.23 7.58
N VAL A 77 12.74 -25.94 6.45
CA VAL A 77 13.54 -27.16 6.32
C VAL A 77 14.87 -26.98 5.61
N ASP A 78 15.07 -25.84 4.94
CA ASP A 78 16.30 -25.54 4.21
C ASP A 78 16.60 -24.05 4.18
N ASN A 79 17.89 -23.70 4.11
CA ASN A 79 18.47 -22.38 3.90
C ASN A 79 17.83 -21.29 4.78
N GLN A 80 17.41 -20.19 4.18
CA GLN A 80 16.92 -19.01 4.89
C GLN A 80 15.73 -19.29 5.83
N LEU A 81 14.85 -20.20 5.47
CA LEU A 81 13.71 -20.56 6.30
C LEU A 81 14.10 -21.49 7.45
N TYR A 82 15.09 -22.37 7.26
CA TYR A 82 15.69 -23.13 8.35
C TYR A 82 16.32 -22.19 9.41
N TYR A 83 17.04 -21.16 8.97
CA TYR A 83 17.62 -20.19 9.89
C TYR A 83 16.54 -19.33 10.60
N ALA A 84 15.42 -19.04 9.94
CA ALA A 84 14.27 -18.40 10.55
C ALA A 84 13.61 -19.30 11.62
N GLU A 85 13.41 -20.58 11.29
CA GLU A 85 12.86 -21.60 12.18
C GLU A 85 13.72 -21.77 13.45
N THR A 86 15.02 -21.93 13.27
CA THR A 86 15.98 -22.18 14.38
C THR A 86 16.36 -20.90 15.13
N ARG A 87 15.94 -19.73 14.66
CA ARG A 87 16.35 -18.42 15.20
C ARG A 87 17.86 -18.18 15.16
N GLU A 88 18.56 -18.85 14.25
CA GLU A 88 20.02 -18.70 14.10
C GLU A 88 20.42 -17.42 13.37
N SER A 89 19.49 -16.78 12.66
CA SER A 89 19.74 -15.55 11.93
C SER A 89 18.74 -14.47 12.35
N GLU A 90 19.28 -13.35 12.83
CA GLU A 90 18.45 -12.17 13.13
C GLU A 90 17.97 -11.52 11.81
N PRO A 91 16.68 -11.16 11.71
CA PRO A 91 16.19 -10.37 10.60
C PRO A 91 16.92 -9.02 10.53
N THR A 92 17.45 -8.69 9.37
CA THR A 92 18.09 -7.41 9.13
C THR A 92 17.28 -6.56 8.16
N SER A 93 17.55 -5.26 8.13
CA SER A 93 16.91 -4.31 7.21
C SER A 93 17.12 -4.64 5.72
N SER A 94 18.05 -5.52 5.40
CA SER A 94 18.39 -5.89 4.02
C SER A 94 18.14 -7.35 3.67
N SER A 95 17.60 -8.17 4.58
CA SER A 95 17.57 -9.60 4.36
C SER A 95 16.20 -10.26 4.41
N THR A 96 15.29 -9.85 5.27
CA THR A 96 14.07 -10.60 5.54
C THR A 96 12.79 -9.84 5.15
N PHE A 97 12.60 -8.64 5.68
CA PHE A 97 11.34 -7.89 5.52
C PHE A 97 11.49 -6.60 4.69
N ASN A 98 12.65 -6.40 4.11
CA ASN A 98 13.00 -5.24 3.30
C ASN A 98 12.04 -5.04 2.10
N ASN A 99 11.73 -6.11 1.37
CA ASN A 99 10.83 -6.03 0.23
C ASN A 99 9.42 -5.64 0.67
N THR A 100 8.93 -6.24 1.74
CA THR A 100 7.59 -5.92 2.26
C THR A 100 7.53 -4.52 2.84
N TRP A 101 8.58 -4.06 3.55
CA TRP A 101 8.67 -2.67 4.00
C TRP A 101 8.52 -1.69 2.83
N ASN A 102 9.32 -1.87 1.78
CA ASN A 102 9.25 -1.03 0.59
C ASN A 102 7.90 -1.15 -0.14
N GLY A 103 7.37 -2.36 -0.26
CA GLY A 103 6.07 -2.65 -0.86
C GLY A 103 4.93 -1.93 -0.15
N LEU A 104 4.87 -2.01 1.18
CA LEU A 104 3.83 -1.36 1.99
C LEU A 104 3.78 0.15 1.75
N TYR A 105 4.92 0.83 1.75
CA TYR A 105 4.96 2.28 1.51
C TYR A 105 4.69 2.65 0.05
N SER A 106 5.11 1.83 -0.90
CA SER A 106 4.78 2.04 -2.32
C SER A 106 3.28 1.90 -2.56
N THR A 107 2.67 0.85 -2.00
CA THR A 107 1.23 0.60 -2.10
C THR A 107 0.42 1.68 -1.39
N LEU A 108 0.84 2.10 -0.18
CA LEU A 108 0.20 3.19 0.56
C LEU A 108 0.27 4.51 -0.22
N LYS A 109 1.38 4.79 -0.91
CA LYS A 109 1.51 5.94 -1.79
C LYS A 109 0.49 5.89 -2.93
N SER A 110 0.38 4.76 -3.63
CA SER A 110 -0.57 4.57 -4.72
C SER A 110 -2.02 4.71 -4.23
N ALA A 111 -2.37 4.13 -3.09
CA ALA A 111 -3.69 4.30 -2.48
C ALA A 111 -4.01 5.77 -2.15
N ARG A 112 -3.05 6.51 -1.59
CA ARG A 112 -3.20 7.95 -1.28
C ARG A 112 -3.34 8.82 -2.53
N ILE A 113 -2.71 8.44 -3.63
CA ILE A 113 -2.90 9.10 -4.93
C ILE A 113 -4.36 8.95 -5.38
N ILE A 114 -4.93 7.74 -5.32
CA ILE A 114 -6.34 7.49 -5.66
C ILE A 114 -7.26 8.35 -4.78
N ILE A 115 -7.06 8.30 -3.46
CA ILE A 115 -7.85 9.07 -2.50
C ILE A 115 -7.82 10.56 -2.84
N ASN A 116 -6.63 11.10 -3.12
CA ASN A 116 -6.48 12.51 -3.48
C ASN A 116 -7.14 12.85 -4.83
N GLN A 117 -6.96 12.02 -5.86
CA GLN A 117 -7.57 12.22 -7.18
C GLN A 117 -9.11 12.18 -7.13
N CYS A 118 -9.69 11.31 -6.29
CA CYS A 118 -11.15 11.18 -6.15
C CYS A 118 -11.75 12.17 -5.14
N SER A 119 -10.93 12.87 -4.35
CA SER A 119 -11.37 13.90 -3.40
C SER A 119 -11.77 15.20 -4.10
N GLU A 120 -12.42 16.12 -3.37
CA GLU A 120 -12.82 17.44 -3.89
C GLU A 120 -11.62 18.19 -4.48
N GLY A 121 -11.79 18.67 -5.71
CA GLY A 121 -10.73 19.33 -6.49
C GLY A 121 -9.79 18.37 -7.24
N GLY A 122 -9.88 17.07 -7.02
CA GLY A 122 -9.11 16.07 -7.75
C GLY A 122 -9.69 15.80 -9.14
N ILE A 123 -8.86 15.24 -10.02
CA ILE A 123 -9.20 14.99 -11.43
C ILE A 123 -10.25 13.91 -11.65
N ASP A 124 -10.38 12.98 -10.69
CA ASP A 124 -11.33 11.87 -10.69
C ASP A 124 -12.42 12.09 -9.62
N HIS A 125 -12.62 13.34 -9.16
CA HIS A 125 -13.67 13.68 -8.18
C HIS A 125 -15.05 13.17 -8.63
N GLY A 126 -15.77 12.57 -7.69
CA GLY A 126 -17.08 11.94 -7.95
C GLY A 126 -17.02 10.41 -8.10
N ASN A 127 -15.82 9.80 -8.11
CA ASN A 127 -15.65 8.34 -8.06
C ASN A 127 -15.45 7.92 -6.59
N TYR A 128 -16.53 7.93 -5.84
CA TYR A 128 -16.51 7.71 -4.39
C TYR A 128 -16.29 6.23 -4.02
N VAL A 129 -16.83 5.28 -4.79
CA VAL A 129 -16.63 3.85 -4.56
C VAL A 129 -15.16 3.49 -4.79
N THR A 130 -14.56 3.97 -5.89
CA THR A 130 -13.12 3.82 -6.17
C THR A 130 -12.26 4.40 -5.04
N LYS A 131 -12.66 5.56 -4.50
CA LYS A 131 -12.01 6.17 -3.35
C LYS A 131 -12.12 5.29 -2.10
N GLY A 132 -13.32 4.82 -1.77
CA GLY A 132 -13.59 3.96 -0.62
C GLY A 132 -12.79 2.64 -0.69
N MET A 133 -12.68 2.02 -1.86
CA MET A 133 -11.81 0.85 -2.07
C MET A 133 -10.34 1.15 -1.74
N ALA A 134 -9.83 2.30 -2.20
CA ALA A 134 -8.46 2.72 -1.90
C ALA A 134 -8.27 3.03 -0.41
N GLU A 135 -9.26 3.57 0.27
CA GLU A 135 -9.25 3.83 1.71
C GLU A 135 -9.21 2.52 2.52
N VAL A 136 -9.99 1.49 2.13
CA VAL A 136 -9.91 0.15 2.73
C VAL A 136 -8.51 -0.43 2.59
N LEU A 137 -7.91 -0.33 1.40
CA LEU A 137 -6.56 -0.85 1.14
C LEU A 137 -5.48 -0.03 1.86
N ALA A 138 -5.64 1.29 1.97
CA ALA A 138 -4.76 2.13 2.78
C ALA A 138 -4.82 1.75 4.27
N ALA A 139 -6.03 1.52 4.80
CA ALA A 139 -6.22 1.05 6.17
C ALA A 139 -5.54 -0.30 6.41
N TYR A 140 -5.71 -1.25 5.49
CA TYR A 140 -5.09 -2.57 5.58
C TYR A 140 -3.56 -2.49 5.59
N ASN A 141 -2.97 -1.70 4.67
CA ASN A 141 -1.52 -1.53 4.62
C ASN A 141 -0.97 -0.77 5.85
N CYS A 142 -1.68 0.25 6.37
CA CYS A 142 -1.31 0.90 7.63
C CYS A 142 -1.34 -0.08 8.81
N ALA A 143 -2.36 -0.93 8.90
CA ALA A 143 -2.45 -1.91 9.98
C ALA A 143 -1.33 -2.96 9.88
N LEU A 144 -0.96 -3.41 8.67
CA LEU A 144 0.21 -4.28 8.48
C LEU A 144 1.50 -3.61 8.94
N ILE A 145 1.70 -2.32 8.66
CA ILE A 145 2.85 -1.56 9.16
C ILE A 145 2.85 -1.56 10.70
N ALA A 146 1.71 -1.28 11.33
CA ALA A 146 1.58 -1.25 12.77
C ALA A 146 1.80 -2.62 13.43
N ASP A 147 1.24 -3.69 12.85
CA ASP A 147 1.36 -5.05 13.38
C ASP A 147 2.79 -5.57 13.30
N MET A 148 3.46 -5.32 12.18
CA MET A 148 4.76 -5.93 11.90
C MET A 148 5.94 -5.12 12.41
N PHE A 149 5.82 -3.81 12.46
CA PHE A 149 6.95 -2.93 12.79
C PHE A 149 6.72 -2.10 14.06
N GLY A 150 5.50 -2.05 14.59
CA GLY A 150 5.17 -1.23 15.75
C GLY A 150 5.15 0.26 15.42
N ASP A 151 5.98 1.06 16.10
CA ASP A 151 6.17 2.49 15.80
C ASP A 151 6.84 2.62 14.42
N ALA A 152 6.24 3.36 13.50
CA ALA A 152 6.75 3.53 12.14
C ALA A 152 6.25 4.84 11.51
N PRO A 153 6.90 5.38 10.48
CA PRO A 153 6.35 6.52 9.74
C PRO A 153 5.05 6.13 9.03
N CYS A 154 3.96 6.84 9.27
CA CYS A 154 2.69 6.59 8.58
C CYS A 154 1.98 7.90 8.20
N SER A 155 1.69 8.78 9.16
CA SER A 155 0.89 9.97 8.91
C SER A 155 1.49 10.92 7.86
N GLN A 156 2.81 11.04 7.82
CA GLN A 156 3.56 11.87 6.89
C GLN A 156 4.24 11.09 5.76
N ALA A 157 4.33 9.76 5.88
CA ALA A 157 4.97 8.94 4.88
C ALA A 157 4.10 8.79 3.61
N ALA A 158 4.73 8.51 2.47
CA ALA A 158 4.02 8.21 1.23
C ALA A 158 3.03 9.29 0.75
N LEU A 159 3.23 10.54 1.16
CA LEU A 159 2.50 11.71 0.66
C LEU A 159 3.32 12.36 -0.46
N ILE A 160 2.65 12.70 -1.56
CA ILE A 160 3.24 13.42 -2.69
C ILE A 160 2.50 14.73 -2.94
N ASP A 161 3.23 15.71 -3.46
CA ASP A 161 2.69 16.98 -3.93
C ASP A 161 2.11 16.85 -5.36
N GLU A 162 1.64 17.94 -5.91
CA GLU A 162 1.09 18.04 -7.28
C GLU A 162 2.10 17.69 -8.39
N ASN A 163 3.40 17.76 -8.08
CA ASN A 163 4.48 17.41 -9.00
C ASN A 163 4.96 15.96 -8.83
N GLY A 164 4.33 15.19 -7.93
CA GLY A 164 4.73 13.82 -7.61
C GLY A 164 5.93 13.70 -6.69
N SER A 165 6.42 14.81 -6.12
CA SER A 165 7.54 14.82 -5.18
C SER A 165 7.07 14.51 -3.75
N PRO A 166 7.90 13.85 -2.91
CA PRO A 166 7.55 13.62 -1.52
C PRO A 166 7.31 14.93 -0.75
N VAL A 167 6.17 15.04 -0.07
CA VAL A 167 5.87 16.21 0.81
C VAL A 167 6.84 16.26 1.99
N TYR A 168 7.19 15.10 2.54
CA TYR A 168 8.12 14.96 3.65
C TYR A 168 9.29 14.05 3.25
N LEU A 169 10.50 14.60 3.22
CA LEU A 169 11.73 13.81 2.98
C LEU A 169 12.13 12.99 4.21
N THR A 170 11.77 13.46 5.40
CA THR A 170 12.03 12.81 6.68
C THR A 170 10.73 12.76 7.47
N PRO A 171 9.81 11.84 7.15
CA PRO A 171 8.55 11.72 7.85
C PRO A 171 8.79 11.35 9.33
N LYS A 172 7.92 11.85 10.21
CA LYS A 172 7.99 11.52 11.64
C LYS A 172 7.68 10.04 11.89
N MET A 173 8.22 9.53 12.99
CA MET A 173 7.78 8.25 13.54
C MET A 173 6.45 8.45 14.28
N ASP A 174 5.44 7.73 13.84
CA ASP A 174 4.16 7.64 14.54
C ASP A 174 4.18 6.47 15.52
N LYS A 175 3.46 6.60 16.63
CA LYS A 175 3.24 5.48 17.54
C LYS A 175 2.33 4.44 16.90
N GLN A 176 2.52 3.17 17.24
CA GLN A 176 1.68 2.07 16.73
C GLN A 176 0.18 2.39 16.89
N GLU A 177 -0.24 2.94 18.02
CA GLU A 177 -1.62 3.33 18.28
C GLU A 177 -2.11 4.48 17.41
N GLU A 178 -1.23 5.41 17.03
CA GLU A 178 -1.55 6.50 16.10
C GLU A 178 -1.77 5.95 14.68
N ILE A 179 -0.97 4.95 14.28
CA ILE A 179 -1.12 4.27 12.98
C ILE A 179 -2.45 3.53 12.92
N TYR A 180 -2.83 2.82 13.99
CA TYR A 180 -4.15 2.19 14.09
C TYR A 180 -5.29 3.21 14.06
N THR A 181 -5.12 4.35 14.74
CA THR A 181 -6.12 5.45 14.68
C THR A 181 -6.30 5.92 13.25
N GLN A 182 -5.22 6.06 12.48
CA GLN A 182 -5.30 6.44 11.07
C GLN A 182 -5.94 5.34 10.22
N ALA A 183 -5.63 4.07 10.47
CA ALA A 183 -6.28 2.95 9.76
C ALA A 183 -7.79 2.92 10.02
N MET A 184 -8.22 3.11 11.26
CA MET A 184 -9.64 3.19 11.62
C MET A 184 -10.33 4.38 10.96
N GLN A 185 -9.65 5.55 10.85
CA GLN A 185 -10.20 6.72 10.16
C GLN A 185 -10.40 6.44 8.67
N TYR A 186 -9.43 5.80 7.99
CA TYR A 186 -9.60 5.37 6.60
C TYR A 186 -10.81 4.45 6.42
N LEU A 187 -11.06 3.54 7.37
CA LEU A 187 -12.23 2.66 7.30
C LEU A 187 -13.55 3.42 7.53
N ASP A 188 -13.56 4.45 8.39
CA ASP A 188 -14.73 5.30 8.57
C ASP A 188 -15.03 6.12 7.30
N ASP A 189 -14.01 6.68 6.68
CA ASP A 189 -14.11 7.41 5.41
C ASP A 189 -14.58 6.47 4.29
N ALA A 190 -14.01 5.26 4.20
CA ALA A 190 -14.40 4.23 3.24
C ALA A 190 -15.87 3.84 3.37
N ILE A 191 -16.36 3.62 4.58
CA ILE A 191 -17.77 3.29 4.85
C ILE A 191 -18.69 4.41 4.36
N ALA A 192 -18.29 5.66 4.52
CA ALA A 192 -19.08 6.80 4.04
C ALA A 192 -19.04 6.94 2.51
N ASP A 193 -17.92 6.61 1.88
CA ASP A 193 -17.74 6.76 0.43
C ASP A 193 -18.32 5.57 -0.35
N LEU A 194 -18.17 4.34 0.14
CA LEU A 194 -18.73 3.13 -0.49
C LEU A 194 -20.28 3.09 -0.57
N GLN A 195 -20.95 3.96 0.17
CA GLN A 195 -22.41 4.12 0.11
C GLN A 195 -22.89 5.12 -0.95
N LYS A 196 -21.96 5.71 -1.70
CA LYS A 196 -22.24 6.65 -2.79
C LYS A 196 -22.11 5.96 -4.15
N GLU A 197 -22.38 6.69 -5.20
CA GLU A 197 -22.22 6.22 -6.58
C GLU A 197 -20.94 6.75 -7.20
N ASP A 198 -20.33 5.99 -8.10
CA ASP A 198 -19.22 6.42 -8.94
C ASP A 198 -19.71 7.00 -10.26
N LEU A 199 -18.96 7.96 -10.80
CA LEU A 199 -19.15 8.44 -12.17
C LEU A 199 -18.75 7.39 -13.21
N ILE A 200 -17.76 6.56 -12.86
CA ILE A 200 -17.21 5.50 -13.73
C ILE A 200 -17.05 4.24 -12.88
N ASP A 201 -17.75 3.21 -13.28
CA ASP A 201 -17.69 1.90 -12.63
C ASP A 201 -16.27 1.30 -12.68
N PRO A 202 -15.67 0.92 -11.54
CA PRO A 202 -14.36 0.29 -11.48
C PRO A 202 -14.38 -1.24 -11.73
N GLU A 203 -15.49 -1.86 -12.12
CA GLU A 203 -15.69 -3.31 -12.26
C GLU A 203 -14.48 -4.03 -12.86
N ALA A 204 -14.03 -3.61 -14.03
CA ALA A 204 -12.94 -4.26 -14.76
C ALA A 204 -11.55 -4.12 -14.09
N GLN A 205 -11.39 -3.19 -13.16
CA GLN A 205 -10.15 -2.89 -12.46
C GLN A 205 -10.13 -3.44 -11.02
N ASP A 206 -11.29 -3.76 -10.48
CA ASP A 206 -11.42 -4.38 -9.16
C ASP A 206 -11.29 -5.90 -9.25
N LEU A 207 -10.11 -6.42 -8.91
CA LEU A 207 -9.78 -7.84 -8.95
C LEU A 207 -10.27 -8.62 -7.71
N LEU A 208 -10.90 -7.96 -6.73
CA LEU A 208 -11.46 -8.63 -5.55
C LEU A 208 -12.95 -8.90 -5.69
N TYR A 209 -13.71 -7.87 -6.02
CA TYR A 209 -15.18 -7.93 -5.98
C TYR A 209 -15.87 -7.40 -7.24
N GLN A 210 -15.08 -7.09 -8.29
CA GLN A 210 -15.60 -6.64 -9.59
C GLN A 210 -16.53 -5.43 -9.49
N GLY A 211 -16.17 -4.46 -8.66
CA GLY A 211 -16.91 -3.22 -8.46
C GLY A 211 -18.03 -3.30 -7.41
N ASP A 212 -18.24 -4.44 -6.78
CA ASP A 212 -19.29 -4.62 -5.77
C ASP A 212 -18.98 -3.83 -4.49
N ALA A 213 -19.53 -2.62 -4.41
CA ALA A 213 -19.34 -1.72 -3.28
C ALA A 213 -19.89 -2.28 -1.96
N GLU A 214 -20.91 -3.14 -1.98
CA GLU A 214 -21.48 -3.74 -0.78
C GLU A 214 -20.50 -4.72 -0.15
N LYS A 215 -19.81 -5.54 -0.94
CA LYS A 215 -18.77 -6.44 -0.43
C LYS A 215 -17.56 -5.68 0.13
N TRP A 216 -17.16 -4.58 -0.51
CA TRP A 216 -16.14 -3.70 0.03
C TRP A 216 -16.55 -3.05 1.36
N LEU A 217 -17.82 -2.65 1.48
CA LEU A 217 -18.41 -2.13 2.71
C LEU A 217 -18.35 -3.18 3.84
N LYS A 218 -18.74 -4.41 3.54
CA LYS A 218 -18.65 -5.54 4.49
C LYS A 218 -17.20 -5.83 4.89
N LEU A 219 -16.25 -5.75 3.95
CA LEU A 219 -14.82 -5.87 4.24
C LEU A 219 -14.35 -4.75 5.18
N ALA A 220 -14.75 -3.49 4.95
CA ALA A 220 -14.40 -2.38 5.83
C ALA A 220 -14.86 -2.61 7.27
N TYR A 221 -16.09 -3.05 7.48
CA TYR A 221 -16.61 -3.42 8.79
C TYR A 221 -15.84 -4.60 9.42
N GLY A 222 -15.55 -5.64 8.63
CA GLY A 222 -14.75 -6.78 9.09
C GLY A 222 -13.35 -6.37 9.56
N LEU A 223 -12.70 -5.46 8.84
CA LEU A 223 -11.41 -4.91 9.25
C LEU A 223 -11.52 -4.04 10.51
N LYS A 224 -12.58 -3.26 10.67
CA LYS A 224 -12.84 -2.52 11.93
C LYS A 224 -12.98 -3.45 13.12
N ALA A 225 -13.74 -4.54 12.97
CA ALA A 225 -13.85 -5.56 14.01
C ALA A 225 -12.49 -6.16 14.36
N ARG A 226 -11.71 -6.57 13.35
CA ARG A 226 -10.36 -7.15 13.51
C ARG A 226 -9.43 -6.19 14.26
N TYR A 227 -9.33 -4.94 13.83
CA TYR A 227 -8.40 -3.99 14.43
C TYR A 227 -8.81 -3.55 15.83
N THR A 228 -10.10 -3.48 16.12
CA THR A 228 -10.58 -3.30 17.49
C THR A 228 -10.15 -4.47 18.38
N MET A 229 -10.24 -5.71 17.89
CA MET A 229 -9.74 -6.90 18.60
C MET A 229 -8.23 -6.88 18.82
N HIS A 230 -7.42 -6.44 17.82
CA HIS A 230 -5.96 -6.30 17.99
C HIS A 230 -5.61 -5.36 19.17
N LEU A 231 -6.38 -4.30 19.37
CA LEU A 231 -6.17 -3.32 20.43
C LEU A 231 -6.83 -3.68 21.77
N LEU A 232 -7.66 -4.72 21.84
CA LEU A 232 -8.49 -5.06 23.01
C LEU A 232 -7.66 -5.26 24.28
N LYS A 233 -6.44 -5.79 24.16
CA LYS A 233 -5.54 -5.99 25.33
C LYS A 233 -5.14 -4.66 25.99
N ARG A 234 -5.09 -3.58 25.22
CA ARG A 234 -4.75 -2.20 25.66
C ARG A 234 -5.97 -1.35 25.98
N SER A 235 -7.17 -1.85 25.72
CA SER A 235 -8.42 -1.11 25.92
C SER A 235 -8.61 -0.70 27.38
N ALA A 236 -9.02 0.55 27.58
CA ALA A 236 -9.43 1.07 28.86
C ALA A 236 -10.85 0.59 29.26
N ASN A 237 -11.69 0.22 28.28
CA ASN A 237 -13.03 -0.32 28.49
C ASN A 237 -13.31 -1.45 27.49
N LYS A 238 -12.90 -2.66 27.86
CA LYS A 238 -13.00 -3.85 27.02
C LYS A 238 -14.44 -4.21 26.66
N ASP A 239 -15.38 -4.01 27.57
CA ASP A 239 -16.79 -4.35 27.31
C ASP A 239 -17.38 -3.44 26.23
N ALA A 240 -17.13 -2.13 26.30
CA ALA A 240 -17.55 -1.19 25.26
C ALA A 240 -16.89 -1.46 23.90
N ASP A 241 -15.61 -1.86 23.89
CA ASP A 241 -14.95 -2.22 22.63
C ASP A 241 -15.45 -3.55 22.07
N MET A 242 -15.81 -4.51 22.92
CA MET A 242 -16.47 -5.75 22.46
C MET A 242 -17.87 -5.50 21.92
N GLU A 243 -18.64 -4.56 22.47
CA GLU A 243 -19.93 -4.14 21.89
C GLU A 243 -19.74 -3.57 20.47
N LYS A 244 -18.71 -2.73 20.26
CA LYS A 244 -18.36 -2.23 18.92
C LYS A 244 -17.95 -3.37 17.98
N VAL A 245 -17.15 -4.33 18.45
CA VAL A 245 -16.77 -5.50 17.64
C VAL A 245 -18.02 -6.24 17.17
N LEU A 246 -19.00 -6.49 18.06
CA LEU A 246 -20.25 -7.15 17.68
C LEU A 246 -21.06 -6.32 16.68
N GLU A 247 -21.11 -4.99 16.85
CA GLU A 247 -21.75 -4.09 15.89
C GLU A 247 -21.09 -4.20 14.51
N TYR A 248 -19.75 -4.15 14.45
CA TYR A 248 -19.01 -4.25 13.19
C TYR A 248 -19.17 -5.63 12.54
N VAL A 249 -19.12 -6.72 13.29
CA VAL A 249 -19.33 -8.08 12.78
C VAL A 249 -20.73 -8.22 12.17
N ASN A 250 -21.75 -7.66 12.81
CA ASN A 250 -23.14 -7.71 12.30
C ASN A 250 -23.33 -6.93 10.98
N ASN A 251 -22.41 -6.03 10.63
CA ASN A 251 -22.40 -5.30 9.36
C ASN A 251 -21.35 -5.85 8.37
N SER A 252 -20.67 -6.94 8.72
CA SER A 252 -19.63 -7.56 7.91
C SER A 252 -20.14 -8.77 7.13
N PHE A 253 -19.27 -9.71 6.82
CA PHE A 253 -19.57 -10.90 6.03
C PHE A 253 -20.59 -11.81 6.69
N GLU A 254 -21.55 -12.29 5.91
CA GLU A 254 -22.57 -13.25 6.30
C GLU A 254 -22.23 -14.68 5.85
N SER A 255 -21.37 -14.80 4.83
CA SER A 255 -20.96 -16.08 4.27
C SER A 255 -19.52 -16.06 3.78
N ALA A 256 -18.94 -17.24 3.54
CA ALA A 256 -17.62 -17.39 2.96
C ALA A 256 -17.52 -16.87 1.51
N GLU A 257 -18.64 -16.76 0.80
CA GLU A 257 -18.70 -16.25 -0.58
C GLU A 257 -18.42 -14.73 -0.67
N GLU A 258 -18.52 -14.03 0.45
CA GLU A 258 -18.25 -12.59 0.55
C GLU A 258 -16.79 -12.27 0.97
N GLN A 259 -15.98 -13.30 1.20
CA GLN A 259 -14.59 -13.11 1.64
C GLN A 259 -13.77 -12.30 0.62
N ALA A 260 -12.83 -11.50 1.10
CA ALA A 260 -11.84 -10.84 0.27
C ALA A 260 -10.78 -11.86 -0.19
N ALA A 261 -11.05 -12.55 -1.27
CA ALA A 261 -10.15 -13.54 -1.85
C ALA A 261 -9.54 -13.01 -3.15
N PHE A 262 -8.22 -12.87 -3.19
CA PHE A 262 -7.50 -12.62 -4.43
C PHE A 262 -7.13 -13.98 -5.03
N ASP A 263 -7.77 -14.35 -6.13
CA ASP A 263 -7.63 -15.65 -6.80
C ASP A 263 -7.18 -15.53 -8.27
N VAL A 264 -6.80 -14.34 -8.69
CA VAL A 264 -6.38 -14.05 -10.09
C VAL A 264 -4.93 -14.50 -10.30
N TYR A 265 -4.70 -15.81 -10.19
CA TYR A 265 -3.40 -16.42 -10.43
C TYR A 265 -3.40 -17.21 -11.75
N ASP A 266 -2.27 -17.18 -12.46
CA ASP A 266 -2.06 -17.97 -13.69
C ASP A 266 -0.62 -18.51 -13.76
N ALA A 267 -0.26 -19.11 -14.89
CA ALA A 267 1.07 -19.68 -15.08
C ALA A 267 2.22 -18.65 -15.09
N ASN A 268 1.91 -17.37 -15.33
CA ASN A 268 2.89 -16.28 -15.35
C ASN A 268 2.86 -15.48 -14.05
N ASN A 269 1.71 -15.45 -13.40
CA ASN A 269 1.44 -14.72 -12.15
C ASN A 269 1.01 -15.73 -11.09
N ILE A 270 1.94 -16.60 -10.69
CA ILE A 270 1.69 -17.65 -9.70
C ILE A 270 1.61 -17.09 -8.29
N ASN A 271 0.82 -17.73 -7.43
CA ASN A 271 0.76 -17.39 -6.02
C ASN A 271 2.18 -17.37 -5.43
N PRO A 272 2.59 -16.31 -4.70
CA PRO A 272 3.98 -16.14 -4.23
C PRO A 272 4.46 -17.28 -3.33
N LEU A 273 3.63 -17.76 -2.40
CA LEU A 273 3.98 -18.88 -1.50
C LEU A 273 4.13 -20.18 -2.29
N TYR A 274 3.20 -20.46 -3.20
CA TYR A 274 3.31 -21.62 -4.08
C TYR A 274 4.55 -21.57 -4.96
N GLY A 275 4.83 -20.39 -5.58
CA GLY A 275 6.02 -20.19 -6.38
C GLY A 275 7.31 -20.37 -5.58
N PHE A 276 7.36 -19.89 -4.36
CA PHE A 276 8.47 -20.11 -3.44
C PHE A 276 8.65 -21.60 -3.13
N PHE A 277 7.56 -22.29 -2.78
CA PHE A 277 7.58 -23.72 -2.46
C PHE A 277 8.07 -24.55 -3.65
N VAL A 278 7.57 -24.32 -4.85
CA VAL A 278 7.99 -25.04 -6.06
C VAL A 278 9.44 -24.76 -6.41
N ALA A 279 9.90 -23.53 -6.26
CA ALA A 279 11.26 -23.15 -6.63
C ALA A 279 12.32 -23.58 -5.61
N ARG A 280 11.99 -23.65 -4.32
CA ARG A 280 12.98 -23.81 -3.24
C ARG A 280 12.67 -24.93 -2.27
N ALA A 281 11.44 -25.45 -2.22
CA ALA A 281 11.02 -26.53 -1.32
C ALA A 281 11.47 -26.36 0.16
N GLY A 282 11.59 -25.11 0.61
CA GLY A 282 12.16 -24.76 1.92
C GLY A 282 11.18 -24.81 3.09
N LEU A 283 9.90 -25.10 2.83
CA LEU A 283 8.83 -25.18 3.83
C LEU A 283 8.31 -26.60 3.96
N GLY A 284 7.96 -27.00 5.16
CA GLY A 284 7.33 -28.27 5.49
C GLY A 284 6.15 -28.10 6.44
N ALA A 285 5.30 -29.10 6.56
CA ALA A 285 4.22 -29.09 7.54
C ALA A 285 4.77 -29.16 8.97
N SER A 286 4.31 -28.25 9.84
CA SER A 286 4.71 -28.24 11.24
C SER A 286 4.01 -29.36 12.02
N GLU A 287 4.73 -30.08 12.86
CA GLU A 287 4.15 -31.07 13.77
C GLU A 287 3.22 -30.38 14.79
N ASN A 288 3.54 -29.16 15.20
CA ASN A 288 2.70 -28.39 16.10
C ASN A 288 1.32 -28.12 15.47
N MET A 289 1.31 -27.64 14.21
CA MET A 289 0.06 -27.42 13.48
C MET A 289 -0.72 -28.71 13.28
N ARG A 290 -0.06 -29.77 12.84
CA ARG A 290 -0.67 -31.09 12.65
C ARG A 290 -1.32 -31.64 13.93
N SER A 291 -0.63 -31.48 15.06
CA SER A 291 -1.13 -31.93 16.37
C SER A 291 -2.34 -31.12 16.81
N LYS A 292 -2.35 -29.81 16.55
CA LYS A 292 -3.49 -28.94 16.86
C LYS A 292 -4.73 -29.27 16.04
N LEU A 293 -4.56 -29.46 14.72
CA LEU A 293 -5.67 -29.88 13.86
C LEU A 293 -6.25 -31.23 14.34
N ALA A 294 -5.40 -32.20 14.67
CA ALA A 294 -5.85 -33.50 15.20
C ALA A 294 -6.55 -33.38 16.57
N GLU A 295 -6.10 -32.47 17.45
CA GLU A 295 -6.71 -32.23 18.77
C GLU A 295 -8.14 -31.71 18.64
N TYR A 296 -8.41 -30.85 17.63
CA TYR A 296 -9.70 -30.21 17.40
C TYR A 296 -10.57 -30.92 16.37
N ASN A 297 -10.14 -32.05 15.80
CA ASN A 297 -10.82 -32.76 14.71
C ASN A 297 -11.05 -31.91 13.45
N ASP A 298 -10.11 -31.07 13.12
CA ASP A 298 -10.17 -30.15 11.99
C ASP A 298 -9.40 -30.70 10.77
#